data_05998314bad63ab54d8dfdabf7d4fe86
#
_entry.id   05998314bad63ab54d8dfdabf7d4fe86
#
_cell.length_a   1.000
_cell.length_b   1.000
_cell.length_c   1.000
_cell.angle_alpha   90.00
_cell.angle_beta   90.00
_cell.angle_gamma   90.00
#
_symmetry.space_group_name_H-M   'P 1'
#
loop_
_entity.id
_entity.type
_entity.pdbx_description
1 polymer ?
#
loop_
_entity_poly.entity_id
_entity_poly.type
_entity_poly.pdbx_seq_one_letter_code
_entity_poly.pdbx_strand_id
1 'polypeptide(L)'
;MATTTSENVPVFSSLESVYGGDGGSQLEEVQIRYDNLKSKFQQVFGHLPDVFARSPGRVNLIGEHIDYEGYSVLPMAIRQDTIIAIRKHDDSESPKQVRIANLNEEKYAMCTYPADPEQDIDLKNHKWGHYFICGYKGFHEFAKSKGVDVGVPVGLDVLVDGTVPTGSGLSSSAAFVCSSTIALMAVFDVNFPKKEIAQLTCECERHIGTQSGGMDQAISVMAKSGFAALIDFNPIHATDVQLPAGGTFVIAHSLAESQKAVTAATNYNNRVVECRLASIVLGIKLGMKPEEALSKVKTLSDVEGLCVSYADSRGSSNPVLAVKEFLKEEPYTAEDIQEIIQENLESVFSSSSSSLDVLKAAKHFKLFQRASHVYSEAKRVYAFKETVLSKLSDEEMLQKLGDLMNDSHHSCSVLYECSCPELEELVKVCRDNGALGARLTGAGWGGCAVALVKENIVPQFILNLKEQFYQSRIDKGVINKNELGLYVFASNPSSGAAILKV
;
A
#
# COMPACT_ATOMS: atom_id res chain seq x y z
N MET A 1 -5.65 0.04 29.03
CA MET A 1 -5.21 -1.35 28.86
C MET A 1 -5.08 -1.60 27.37
N ALA A 2 -3.88 -1.81 26.89
CA ALA A 2 -3.65 -2.14 25.49
C ALA A 2 -4.23 -3.55 25.25
N THR A 3 -5.33 -3.62 24.49
CA THR A 3 -5.83 -4.89 24.00
C THR A 3 -4.76 -5.46 23.07
N THR A 4 -4.12 -6.54 23.51
CA THR A 4 -3.27 -7.36 22.66
C THR A 4 -4.11 -7.80 21.46
N THR A 5 -3.91 -7.15 20.32
CA THR A 5 -4.41 -7.64 19.03
C THR A 5 -3.89 -9.06 18.88
N SER A 6 -4.77 -10.03 18.59
CA SER A 6 -4.39 -11.40 18.30
C SER A 6 -3.19 -11.40 17.35
N GLU A 7 -2.08 -12.00 17.73
CA GLU A 7 -0.86 -12.02 16.91
C GLU A 7 -1.07 -12.75 15.59
N ASN A 8 -2.03 -13.68 15.53
CA ASN A 8 -2.29 -14.54 14.39
C ASN A 8 -3.47 -14.06 13.54
N VAL A 9 -3.47 -14.45 12.28
CA VAL A 9 -4.62 -14.23 11.39
C VAL A 9 -5.80 -15.03 11.91
N PRO A 10 -6.99 -14.40 12.12
CA PRO A 10 -8.14 -15.11 12.64
C PRO A 10 -8.70 -16.13 11.64
N VAL A 11 -9.18 -17.24 12.19
CA VAL A 11 -9.87 -18.29 11.44
C VAL A 11 -11.34 -18.27 11.82
N PHE A 12 -12.21 -18.10 10.86
CA PHE A 12 -13.66 -18.02 11.02
C PHE A 12 -14.38 -19.16 10.33
N SER A 13 -15.59 -19.45 10.80
CA SER A 13 -16.53 -20.41 10.21
C SER A 13 -17.77 -19.74 9.61
N SER A 14 -17.85 -18.40 9.67
CA SER A 14 -18.98 -17.65 9.10
C SER A 14 -18.52 -16.36 8.42
N LEU A 15 -19.23 -15.94 7.39
CA LEU A 15 -18.98 -14.68 6.68
C LEU A 15 -19.27 -13.45 7.53
N GLU A 16 -20.28 -13.54 8.41
CA GLU A 16 -20.59 -12.46 9.35
C GLU A 16 -19.39 -12.13 10.26
N SER A 17 -18.68 -13.16 10.71
CA SER A 17 -17.47 -12.98 11.52
C SER A 17 -16.32 -12.34 10.75
N VAL A 18 -16.26 -12.57 9.45
CA VAL A 18 -15.20 -11.99 8.56
C VAL A 18 -15.49 -10.53 8.23
N TYR A 19 -16.73 -10.21 7.86
CA TYR A 19 -17.08 -8.90 7.29
C TYR A 19 -17.82 -7.98 8.27
N GLY A 20 -18.19 -8.48 9.43
CA GLY A 20 -18.98 -7.76 10.44
C GLY A 20 -20.48 -7.81 10.20
N GLY A 21 -21.25 -7.47 11.25
CA GLY A 21 -22.71 -7.65 11.30
C GLY A 21 -23.54 -6.44 10.82
N ASP A 22 -23.02 -5.53 10.02
CA ASP A 22 -23.72 -4.29 9.63
C ASP A 22 -24.80 -4.48 8.53
N GLY A 23 -25.49 -5.56 8.60
CA GLY A 23 -26.84 -5.66 8.01
C GLY A 23 -26.95 -6.22 6.60
N GLY A 24 -27.77 -7.17 6.53
CA GLY A 24 -28.67 -7.68 5.48
C GLY A 24 -28.08 -7.75 4.06
N SER A 25 -28.20 -6.69 3.31
CA SER A 25 -27.90 -6.68 1.88
C SER A 25 -26.40 -6.88 1.56
N GLN A 26 -25.52 -6.34 2.38
CA GLN A 26 -24.08 -6.47 2.16
C GLN A 26 -23.58 -7.88 2.48
N LEU A 27 -24.16 -8.54 3.47
CA LEU A 27 -23.82 -9.92 3.80
C LEU A 27 -24.36 -10.89 2.74
N GLU A 28 -25.53 -10.61 2.16
CA GLU A 28 -26.10 -11.37 1.04
C GLU A 28 -25.20 -11.28 -0.20
N GLU A 29 -24.70 -10.11 -0.56
CA GLU A 29 -23.76 -9.94 -1.67
C GLU A 29 -22.50 -10.76 -1.48
N VAL A 30 -21.95 -10.74 -0.26
CA VAL A 30 -20.76 -11.53 0.09
C VAL A 30 -21.05 -13.02 0.04
N GLN A 31 -22.21 -13.46 0.53
CA GLN A 31 -22.61 -14.86 0.44
C GLN A 31 -22.69 -15.34 -1.02
N ILE A 32 -23.32 -14.57 -1.89
CA ILE A 32 -23.41 -14.85 -3.33
C ILE A 32 -22.00 -14.96 -3.93
N ARG A 33 -21.11 -14.07 -3.55
CA ARG A 33 -19.72 -14.06 -4.03
C ARG A 33 -18.97 -15.36 -3.66
N TYR A 34 -19.07 -15.79 -2.41
CA TYR A 34 -18.44 -17.03 -1.95
C TYR A 34 -19.07 -18.28 -2.57
N ASP A 35 -20.40 -18.30 -2.75
CA ASP A 35 -21.09 -19.40 -3.43
C ASP A 35 -20.65 -19.51 -4.89
N ASN A 36 -20.48 -18.39 -5.57
CA ASN A 36 -19.94 -18.35 -6.94
C ASN A 36 -18.49 -18.87 -6.99
N LEU A 37 -17.67 -18.50 -6.01
CA LEU A 37 -16.29 -19.00 -5.91
C LEU A 37 -16.25 -20.52 -5.72
N LYS A 38 -17.07 -21.09 -4.83
CA LYS A 38 -17.18 -22.53 -4.63
C LYS A 38 -17.60 -23.25 -5.91
N SER A 39 -18.66 -22.76 -6.55
CA SER A 39 -19.21 -23.35 -7.78
C SER A 39 -18.18 -23.31 -8.91
N LYS A 40 -17.52 -22.16 -9.11
CA LYS A 40 -16.49 -22.02 -10.13
C LYS A 40 -15.27 -22.87 -9.84
N PHE A 41 -14.84 -22.96 -8.59
CA PHE A 41 -13.72 -23.81 -8.18
C PHE A 41 -13.98 -25.27 -8.52
N GLN A 42 -15.17 -25.78 -8.18
CA GLN A 42 -15.58 -27.12 -8.50
C GLN A 42 -15.68 -27.37 -10.03
N GLN A 43 -16.20 -26.39 -10.78
CA GLN A 43 -16.27 -26.46 -12.23
C GLN A 43 -14.88 -26.54 -12.87
N VAL A 44 -13.91 -25.76 -12.41
CA VAL A 44 -12.57 -25.66 -13.01
C VAL A 44 -11.68 -26.83 -12.58
N PHE A 45 -11.71 -27.21 -11.30
CA PHE A 45 -10.76 -28.16 -10.72
C PHE A 45 -11.35 -29.51 -10.37
N GLY A 46 -12.67 -29.66 -10.43
CA GLY A 46 -13.35 -30.95 -10.12
C GLY A 46 -13.47 -31.26 -8.63
N HIS A 47 -13.06 -30.36 -7.74
CA HIS A 47 -13.09 -30.50 -6.30
C HIS A 47 -13.56 -29.20 -5.64
N LEU A 48 -14.00 -29.29 -4.39
CA LEU A 48 -14.22 -28.11 -3.56
C LEU A 48 -12.88 -27.57 -3.02
N PRO A 49 -12.79 -26.25 -2.72
CA PRO A 49 -11.62 -25.72 -2.04
C PRO A 49 -11.55 -26.23 -0.60
N ASP A 50 -10.35 -26.35 -0.06
CA ASP A 50 -10.11 -26.69 1.34
C ASP A 50 -10.43 -25.50 2.27
N VAL A 51 -10.13 -24.28 1.82
CA VAL A 51 -10.20 -23.07 2.62
C VAL A 51 -10.24 -21.83 1.74
N PHE A 52 -10.76 -20.74 2.30
CA PHE A 52 -10.66 -19.40 1.73
C PHE A 52 -9.73 -18.52 2.60
N ALA A 53 -8.97 -17.67 1.95
CA ALA A 53 -8.23 -16.60 2.60
C ALA A 53 -8.56 -15.26 1.94
N ARG A 54 -8.67 -14.21 2.73
CA ARG A 54 -8.92 -12.87 2.21
C ARG A 54 -7.95 -11.87 2.80
N SER A 55 -7.62 -10.85 2.04
CA SER A 55 -6.91 -9.65 2.48
C SER A 55 -7.46 -8.42 1.77
N PRO A 56 -7.73 -7.33 2.47
CA PRO A 56 -8.30 -6.11 1.90
C PRO A 56 -7.26 -5.25 1.18
N GLY A 57 -7.75 -4.38 0.29
CA GLY A 57 -7.04 -3.19 -0.13
C GLY A 57 -7.03 -2.14 0.98
N ARG A 58 -6.44 -0.98 0.69
CA ARG A 58 -6.31 0.11 1.66
C ARG A 58 -6.42 1.48 1.00
N VAL A 59 -6.78 2.49 1.79
CA VAL A 59 -6.46 3.89 1.54
C VAL A 59 -5.49 4.38 2.59
N ASN A 60 -4.58 5.25 2.20
CA ASN A 60 -3.71 5.95 3.14
C ASN A 60 -4.32 7.32 3.45
N LEU A 61 -4.71 7.54 4.70
CA LEU A 61 -5.33 8.80 5.11
C LEU A 61 -4.32 9.93 5.16
N ILE A 62 -3.10 9.63 5.63
CA ILE A 62 -1.96 10.55 5.69
C ILE A 62 -0.66 9.77 5.86
N GLY A 63 0.46 10.32 5.37
CA GLY A 63 1.75 9.65 5.43
C GLY A 63 2.17 9.05 4.09
N GLU A 64 2.01 9.80 3.00
CA GLU A 64 2.33 9.30 1.67
C GLU A 64 3.83 9.38 1.36
N HIS A 65 4.38 8.30 0.82
CA HIS A 65 5.79 8.20 0.41
C HIS A 65 6.81 8.40 1.54
N ILE A 66 6.49 7.96 2.75
CA ILE A 66 7.40 8.05 3.90
C ILE A 66 7.68 6.71 4.59
N ASP A 67 6.95 5.65 4.24
CA ASP A 67 7.12 4.32 4.83
C ASP A 67 8.48 3.70 4.48
N TYR A 68 8.94 3.84 3.26
CA TYR A 68 10.28 3.39 2.85
C TYR A 68 11.43 4.27 3.39
N GLU A 69 11.08 5.38 4.03
CA GLU A 69 12.00 6.24 4.79
C GLU A 69 11.97 5.96 6.30
N GLY A 70 11.26 4.93 6.72
CA GLY A 70 11.19 4.47 8.11
C GLY A 70 10.23 5.23 9.01
N TYR A 71 9.37 6.06 8.44
CA TYR A 71 8.38 6.85 9.17
C TYR A 71 7.03 6.16 9.27
N SER A 72 6.32 6.45 10.35
CA SER A 72 4.98 5.95 10.59
C SER A 72 3.97 6.53 9.61
N VAL A 73 2.98 5.72 9.26
CA VAL A 73 1.89 6.04 8.34
C VAL A 73 0.54 5.76 8.97
N LEU A 74 -0.53 6.30 8.42
CA LEU A 74 -1.87 6.16 9.01
C LEU A 74 -2.92 5.77 7.96
N PRO A 75 -2.88 4.51 7.48
CA PRO A 75 -3.88 3.96 6.57
C PRO A 75 -5.10 3.38 7.28
N MET A 76 -6.11 3.05 6.48
CA MET A 76 -7.20 2.16 6.88
C MET A 76 -7.46 1.12 5.80
N ALA A 77 -7.89 -0.09 6.20
CA ALA A 77 -8.36 -1.09 5.25
C ALA A 77 -9.72 -0.66 4.67
N ILE A 78 -9.95 -1.01 3.43
CA ILE A 78 -11.23 -0.84 2.74
C ILE A 78 -11.98 -2.16 2.66
N ARG A 79 -13.25 -2.11 2.27
CA ARG A 79 -14.08 -3.31 2.14
C ARG A 79 -13.67 -4.20 0.96
N GLN A 80 -13.22 -3.59 -0.13
CA GLN A 80 -12.72 -4.31 -1.31
C GLN A 80 -11.51 -5.14 -0.92
N ASP A 81 -11.50 -6.38 -1.38
CA ASP A 81 -10.49 -7.37 -1.01
C ASP A 81 -10.13 -8.31 -2.16
N THR A 82 -9.14 -9.13 -1.92
CA THR A 82 -8.82 -10.30 -2.74
C THR A 82 -9.09 -11.55 -1.92
N ILE A 83 -9.87 -12.47 -2.50
CA ILE A 83 -10.17 -13.78 -1.94
C ILE A 83 -9.42 -14.84 -2.73
N ILE A 84 -8.77 -15.74 -2.02
CA ILE A 84 -8.15 -16.95 -2.56
C ILE A 84 -8.92 -18.15 -2.05
N ALA A 85 -9.52 -18.92 -2.97
CA ALA A 85 -9.99 -20.26 -2.72
C ALA A 85 -8.87 -21.23 -3.13
N ILE A 86 -8.48 -22.14 -2.24
CA ILE A 86 -7.31 -22.99 -2.46
C ILE A 86 -7.58 -24.42 -2.01
N ARG A 87 -7.00 -25.38 -2.77
CA ARG A 87 -6.92 -26.80 -2.42
C ARG A 87 -5.49 -27.27 -2.56
N LYS A 88 -5.00 -27.99 -1.55
CA LYS A 88 -3.72 -28.69 -1.57
C LYS A 88 -3.93 -30.11 -2.06
N HIS A 89 -3.16 -30.53 -3.06
CA HIS A 89 -3.20 -31.91 -3.56
C HIS A 89 -2.57 -32.88 -2.56
N ASP A 90 -2.98 -34.15 -2.62
CA ASP A 90 -2.31 -35.22 -1.93
C ASP A 90 -0.94 -35.50 -2.57
N ASP A 91 0.00 -36.05 -1.80
CA ASP A 91 1.37 -36.35 -2.26
C ASP A 91 1.42 -37.27 -3.49
N SER A 92 0.39 -38.13 -3.67
CA SER A 92 0.26 -39.05 -4.79
C SER A 92 -0.29 -38.44 -6.07
N GLU A 93 -0.90 -37.26 -6.01
CA GLU A 93 -1.47 -36.60 -7.19
C GLU A 93 -0.38 -36.03 -8.11
N SER A 94 -0.61 -36.16 -9.42
CA SER A 94 0.27 -35.61 -10.47
C SER A 94 -0.55 -35.05 -11.62
N PRO A 95 -0.01 -34.10 -12.42
CA PRO A 95 1.32 -33.46 -12.27
C PRO A 95 1.38 -32.53 -11.06
N LYS A 96 2.59 -32.34 -10.50
CA LYS A 96 2.85 -31.39 -9.40
C LYS A 96 2.96 -29.97 -9.97
N GLN A 97 1.84 -29.28 -10.01
CA GLN A 97 1.70 -27.96 -10.61
C GLN A 97 0.88 -27.04 -9.70
N VAL A 98 1.17 -25.75 -9.76
CA VAL A 98 0.34 -24.69 -9.20
C VAL A 98 -0.54 -24.15 -10.32
N ARG A 99 -1.84 -24.42 -10.26
CA ARG A 99 -2.83 -23.96 -11.25
C ARG A 99 -3.61 -22.81 -10.66
N ILE A 100 -3.56 -21.65 -11.31
CA ILE A 100 -4.15 -20.40 -10.82
C ILE A 100 -5.19 -19.92 -11.82
N ALA A 101 -6.45 -19.93 -11.42
CA ALA A 101 -7.58 -19.41 -12.18
C ALA A 101 -8.14 -18.16 -11.51
N ASN A 102 -8.90 -17.37 -12.26
CA ASN A 102 -9.57 -16.17 -11.77
C ASN A 102 -11.07 -16.28 -12.07
N LEU A 103 -11.89 -15.73 -11.19
CA LEU A 103 -13.34 -15.68 -11.41
C LEU A 103 -13.69 -14.89 -12.68
N ASN A 104 -12.93 -13.85 -12.98
CA ASN A 104 -12.97 -13.10 -14.24
C ASN A 104 -11.97 -13.69 -15.25
N GLU A 105 -12.33 -14.82 -15.83
CA GLU A 105 -11.49 -15.58 -16.76
C GLU A 105 -11.25 -14.86 -18.10
N GLU A 106 -12.13 -13.94 -18.49
CA GLU A 106 -11.98 -13.16 -19.72
C GLU A 106 -10.80 -12.20 -19.62
N LYS A 107 -10.63 -11.59 -18.46
CA LYS A 107 -9.52 -10.65 -18.19
C LYS A 107 -8.26 -11.37 -17.72
N TYR A 108 -8.40 -12.43 -16.95
CA TYR A 108 -7.29 -13.13 -16.31
C TYR A 108 -7.33 -14.63 -16.65
N ALA A 109 -6.72 -14.98 -17.77
CA ALA A 109 -6.62 -16.38 -18.20
C ALA A 109 -5.87 -17.24 -17.17
N MET A 110 -6.27 -18.52 -17.07
CA MET A 110 -5.63 -19.47 -16.16
C MET A 110 -4.13 -19.58 -16.43
N CYS A 111 -3.35 -19.56 -15.37
CA CYS A 111 -1.90 -19.72 -15.37
C CYS A 111 -1.52 -21.06 -14.71
N THR A 112 -0.49 -21.70 -15.23
CA THR A 112 0.06 -22.94 -14.65
C THR A 112 1.57 -22.78 -14.47
N TYR A 113 2.06 -23.10 -13.27
CA TYR A 113 3.46 -23.03 -12.88
C TYR A 113 3.90 -24.36 -12.26
N PRO A 114 5.19 -24.70 -12.28
CA PRO A 114 5.67 -25.87 -11.56
C PRO A 114 5.45 -25.70 -10.05
N ALA A 115 5.20 -26.79 -9.33
CA ALA A 115 5.19 -26.80 -7.88
C ALA A 115 6.64 -26.80 -7.33
N ASP A 116 7.37 -25.74 -7.63
CA ASP A 116 8.76 -25.54 -7.27
C ASP A 116 8.95 -24.17 -6.60
N PRO A 117 9.24 -24.14 -5.29
CA PRO A 117 9.49 -22.88 -4.58
C PRO A 117 10.71 -22.09 -5.05
N GLU A 118 11.67 -22.74 -5.69
CA GLU A 118 12.89 -22.11 -6.19
C GLU A 118 12.72 -21.52 -7.60
N GLN A 119 11.54 -21.65 -8.23
CA GLN A 119 11.28 -21.14 -9.58
C GLN A 119 11.53 -19.63 -9.68
N ASP A 120 12.06 -19.19 -10.83
CA ASP A 120 12.25 -17.79 -11.13
C ASP A 120 10.95 -17.13 -11.61
N ILE A 121 10.79 -15.84 -11.34
CA ILE A 121 9.71 -15.02 -11.88
C ILE A 121 10.26 -14.24 -13.08
N ASP A 122 9.65 -14.46 -14.26
CA ASP A 122 10.01 -13.74 -15.47
C ASP A 122 9.48 -12.30 -15.43
N LEU A 123 10.34 -11.36 -15.05
CA LEU A 123 9.99 -9.95 -14.96
C LEU A 123 9.75 -9.28 -16.32
N LYS A 124 10.29 -9.86 -17.41
CA LYS A 124 10.12 -9.34 -18.77
C LYS A 124 8.75 -9.67 -19.34
N ASN A 125 8.18 -10.80 -18.93
CA ASN A 125 6.85 -11.28 -19.31
C ASN A 125 5.95 -11.38 -18.08
N HIS A 126 5.80 -10.28 -17.35
CA HIS A 126 5.00 -10.25 -16.14
C HIS A 126 3.54 -10.64 -16.41
N LYS A 127 3.04 -11.61 -15.65
CA LYS A 127 1.65 -12.11 -15.69
C LYS A 127 0.98 -11.90 -14.34
N TRP A 128 -0.34 -11.79 -14.34
CA TRP A 128 -1.10 -11.60 -13.11
C TRP A 128 -0.87 -12.71 -12.06
N GLY A 129 -0.69 -13.96 -12.49
CA GLY A 129 -0.39 -15.10 -11.62
C GLY A 129 0.95 -15.00 -10.88
N HIS A 130 1.87 -14.15 -11.33
CA HIS A 130 3.15 -13.93 -10.66
C HIS A 130 3.01 -13.36 -9.24
N TYR A 131 1.93 -12.65 -8.94
CA TYR A 131 1.66 -12.19 -7.57
C TYR A 131 1.40 -13.35 -6.62
N PHE A 132 0.69 -14.40 -7.06
CA PHE A 132 0.55 -15.62 -6.27
C PHE A 132 1.91 -16.31 -6.08
N ILE A 133 2.72 -16.41 -7.13
CA ILE A 133 4.04 -17.03 -7.07
C ILE A 133 4.99 -16.25 -6.17
N CYS A 134 4.88 -14.91 -6.08
CA CYS A 134 5.59 -14.13 -5.06
C CYS A 134 5.25 -14.61 -3.65
N GLY A 135 3.99 -14.75 -3.33
CA GLY A 135 3.52 -15.28 -2.04
C GLY A 135 3.98 -16.73 -1.81
N TYR A 136 3.93 -17.55 -2.83
CA TYR A 136 4.37 -18.95 -2.79
C TYR A 136 5.87 -19.09 -2.47
N LYS A 137 6.72 -18.36 -3.18
CA LYS A 137 8.15 -18.30 -2.90
C LYS A 137 8.44 -17.79 -1.49
N GLY A 138 7.88 -16.64 -1.17
CA GLY A 138 8.08 -16.00 0.15
C GLY A 138 7.63 -16.90 1.31
N PHE A 139 6.50 -17.58 1.18
CA PHE A 139 6.03 -18.55 2.17
C PHE A 139 7.04 -19.68 2.41
N HIS A 140 7.55 -20.31 1.35
CA HIS A 140 8.49 -21.41 1.47
C HIS A 140 9.86 -20.96 1.99
N GLU A 141 10.38 -19.83 1.52
CA GLU A 141 11.62 -19.22 2.01
C GLU A 141 11.53 -18.90 3.51
N PHE A 142 10.41 -18.32 3.92
CA PHE A 142 10.19 -17.96 5.32
C PHE A 142 10.03 -19.19 6.21
N ALA A 143 9.24 -20.18 5.80
CA ALA A 143 9.08 -21.43 6.54
C ALA A 143 10.45 -22.12 6.73
N LYS A 144 11.26 -22.17 5.69
CA LYS A 144 12.64 -22.72 5.74
C LYS A 144 13.53 -21.94 6.72
N SER A 145 13.45 -20.60 6.71
CA SER A 145 14.23 -19.74 7.62
C SER A 145 13.84 -19.94 9.11
N LYS A 146 12.60 -20.32 9.37
CA LYS A 146 12.10 -20.61 10.70
C LYS A 146 12.26 -22.09 11.11
N GLY A 147 12.80 -22.92 10.25
CA GLY A 147 12.92 -24.36 10.50
C GLY A 147 11.57 -25.10 10.51
N VAL A 148 10.55 -24.53 9.86
CA VAL A 148 9.23 -25.15 9.74
C VAL A 148 9.23 -26.05 8.52
N ASP A 149 8.98 -27.34 8.74
CA ASP A 149 8.86 -28.32 7.66
C ASP A 149 7.42 -28.27 7.09
N VAL A 150 7.31 -27.92 5.82
CA VAL A 150 6.05 -27.90 5.08
C VAL A 150 5.91 -29.11 4.11
N GLY A 151 6.82 -30.06 4.21
CA GLY A 151 6.88 -31.25 3.38
C GLY A 151 7.44 -30.99 1.96
N VAL A 152 7.36 -32.00 1.12
CA VAL A 152 7.73 -31.87 -0.30
C VAL A 152 6.70 -31.02 -1.04
N PRO A 153 7.10 -30.26 -2.08
CA PRO A 153 6.15 -29.51 -2.89
C PRO A 153 5.08 -30.42 -3.52
N VAL A 154 3.82 -30.03 -3.37
CA VAL A 154 2.65 -30.71 -3.94
C VAL A 154 1.89 -29.76 -4.86
N GLY A 155 1.01 -30.30 -5.69
CA GLY A 155 0.14 -29.51 -6.54
C GLY A 155 -0.82 -28.65 -5.72
N LEU A 156 -1.18 -27.49 -6.27
CA LEU A 156 -2.14 -26.55 -5.70
C LEU A 156 -3.15 -26.14 -6.76
N ASP A 157 -4.42 -26.11 -6.38
CA ASP A 157 -5.48 -25.49 -7.16
C ASP A 157 -5.90 -24.20 -6.50
N VAL A 158 -5.89 -23.12 -7.24
CA VAL A 158 -6.09 -21.75 -6.73
C VAL A 158 -7.11 -21.03 -7.61
N LEU A 159 -8.16 -20.51 -7.01
CA LEU A 159 -9.10 -19.60 -7.67
C LEU A 159 -9.08 -18.26 -6.97
N VAL A 160 -8.87 -17.20 -7.74
CA VAL A 160 -8.74 -15.82 -7.25
C VAL A 160 -9.97 -15.02 -7.63
N ASP A 161 -10.47 -14.23 -6.70
CA ASP A 161 -11.43 -13.16 -6.97
C ASP A 161 -11.00 -11.87 -6.27
N GLY A 162 -10.78 -10.82 -7.04
CA GLY A 162 -10.35 -9.51 -6.53
C GLY A 162 -11.37 -8.43 -6.84
N THR A 163 -11.78 -7.69 -5.81
CA THR A 163 -12.63 -6.49 -5.95
C THR A 163 -11.87 -5.19 -5.75
N VAL A 164 -10.58 -5.26 -5.39
CA VAL A 164 -9.70 -4.07 -5.37
C VAL A 164 -9.34 -3.72 -6.81
N PRO A 165 -9.74 -2.54 -7.32
CA PRO A 165 -9.45 -2.17 -8.70
C PRO A 165 -7.94 -2.10 -8.96
N THR A 166 -7.48 -2.71 -10.05
CA THR A 166 -6.07 -2.64 -10.47
C THR A 166 -5.72 -1.24 -10.95
N GLY A 167 -4.49 -0.78 -10.65
CA GLY A 167 -4.04 0.57 -11.05
C GLY A 167 -4.74 1.72 -10.33
N SER A 168 -5.56 1.42 -9.31
CA SER A 168 -6.34 2.41 -8.56
C SER A 168 -5.58 3.11 -7.42
N GLY A 169 -4.38 2.63 -7.08
CA GLY A 169 -3.67 3.11 -5.89
C GLY A 169 -4.24 2.58 -4.56
N LEU A 170 -5.13 1.58 -4.60
CA LEU A 170 -5.76 0.95 -3.43
C LEU A 170 -5.09 -0.36 -2.99
N SER A 171 -3.87 -0.61 -3.46
CA SER A 171 -3.03 -1.76 -3.11
C SER A 171 -3.61 -3.12 -3.48
N SER A 172 -4.08 -3.27 -4.72
CA SER A 172 -4.55 -4.56 -5.23
C SER A 172 -3.45 -5.63 -5.23
N SER A 173 -2.20 -5.27 -5.51
CA SER A 173 -1.05 -6.18 -5.48
C SER A 173 -0.79 -6.72 -4.07
N ALA A 174 -0.73 -5.84 -3.07
CA ALA A 174 -0.52 -6.24 -1.69
C ALA A 174 -1.67 -7.12 -1.17
N ALA A 175 -2.92 -6.77 -1.49
CA ALA A 175 -4.08 -7.60 -1.16
C ALA A 175 -3.95 -9.02 -1.77
N PHE A 176 -3.49 -9.11 -2.99
CA PHE A 176 -3.29 -10.40 -3.66
C PHE A 176 -2.12 -11.20 -3.05
N VAL A 177 -0.97 -10.60 -2.85
CA VAL A 177 0.19 -11.28 -2.27
C VAL A 177 -0.09 -11.72 -0.82
N CYS A 178 -0.72 -10.88 -0.01
CA CYS A 178 -1.08 -11.20 1.36
C CYS A 178 -2.11 -12.35 1.43
N SER A 179 -3.18 -12.29 0.66
CA SER A 179 -4.19 -13.36 0.63
C SER A 179 -3.60 -14.68 0.13
N SER A 180 -2.69 -14.64 -0.84
CA SER A 180 -1.98 -15.81 -1.36
C SER A 180 -1.12 -16.47 -0.28
N THR A 181 -0.32 -15.68 0.43
CA THR A 181 0.54 -16.16 1.52
C THR A 181 -0.29 -16.77 2.64
N ILE A 182 -1.39 -16.14 3.03
CA ILE A 182 -2.29 -16.62 4.09
C ILE A 182 -3.03 -17.88 3.67
N ALA A 183 -3.43 -18.00 2.41
CA ALA A 183 -4.03 -19.22 1.85
C ALA A 183 -3.06 -20.41 1.93
N LEU A 184 -1.78 -20.18 1.61
CA LEU A 184 -0.73 -21.19 1.73
C LEU A 184 -0.52 -21.61 3.19
N MET A 185 -0.45 -20.66 4.10
CA MET A 185 -0.36 -20.95 5.55
C MET A 185 -1.52 -21.85 5.99
N ALA A 186 -2.74 -21.55 5.54
CA ALA A 186 -3.93 -22.29 5.92
C ALA A 186 -3.92 -23.74 5.41
N VAL A 187 -3.53 -23.98 4.15
CA VAL A 187 -3.51 -25.35 3.58
C VAL A 187 -2.32 -26.20 4.03
N PHE A 188 -1.22 -25.56 4.43
CA PHE A 188 -0.05 -26.25 5.01
C PHE A 188 -0.12 -26.33 6.54
N ASP A 189 -1.21 -25.88 7.14
CA ASP A 189 -1.43 -25.88 8.60
C ASP A 189 -0.30 -25.20 9.39
N VAL A 190 0.18 -24.09 8.86
CA VAL A 190 1.22 -23.24 9.46
C VAL A 190 0.61 -21.89 9.80
N ASN A 191 0.94 -21.35 10.97
CA ASN A 191 0.43 -20.05 11.39
C ASN A 191 1.59 -19.15 11.86
N PHE A 192 1.86 -18.09 11.09
CA PHE A 192 2.85 -17.08 11.45
C PHE A 192 2.15 -15.85 12.04
N PRO A 193 2.80 -15.11 12.96
CA PRO A 193 2.27 -13.84 13.45
C PRO A 193 2.03 -12.83 12.34
N LYS A 194 1.00 -12.00 12.47
CA LYS A 194 0.65 -10.95 11.50
C LYS A 194 1.82 -10.05 11.12
N LYS A 195 2.67 -9.69 12.09
CA LYS A 195 3.86 -8.88 11.88
C LYS A 195 4.84 -9.54 10.90
N GLU A 196 5.06 -10.84 11.08
CA GLU A 196 5.95 -11.63 10.22
C GLU A 196 5.35 -11.79 8.83
N ILE A 197 4.03 -11.97 8.71
CA ILE A 197 3.35 -12.02 7.42
C ILE A 197 3.48 -10.67 6.69
N ALA A 198 3.28 -9.56 7.37
CA ALA A 198 3.43 -8.23 6.78
C ALA A 198 4.85 -8.00 6.25
N GLN A 199 5.87 -8.39 7.02
CA GLN A 199 7.26 -8.29 6.61
C GLN A 199 7.57 -9.19 5.41
N LEU A 200 7.24 -10.45 5.50
CA LEU A 200 7.50 -11.44 4.46
C LEU A 200 6.80 -11.05 3.13
N THR A 201 5.55 -10.60 3.17
CA THR A 201 4.80 -10.20 1.98
C THR A 201 5.36 -8.92 1.35
N CYS A 202 5.85 -7.98 2.14
CA CYS A 202 6.58 -6.82 1.64
C CYS A 202 7.89 -7.23 0.94
N GLU A 203 8.64 -8.13 1.55
CA GLU A 203 9.91 -8.63 0.99
C GLU A 203 9.70 -9.39 -0.31
N CYS A 204 8.68 -10.23 -0.40
CA CYS A 204 8.45 -11.01 -1.62
C CYS A 204 7.90 -10.18 -2.80
N GLU A 205 7.19 -9.07 -2.58
CA GLU A 205 6.82 -8.17 -3.68
C GLU A 205 8.01 -7.52 -4.38
N ARG A 206 9.17 -7.47 -3.73
CA ARG A 206 10.41 -7.03 -4.39
C ARG A 206 10.84 -7.94 -5.54
N HIS A 207 10.42 -9.20 -5.55
CA HIS A 207 10.65 -10.12 -6.67
C HIS A 207 10.01 -9.65 -7.99
N ILE A 208 9.04 -8.75 -7.94
CA ILE A 208 8.43 -8.11 -9.12
C ILE A 208 8.91 -6.68 -9.35
N GLY A 209 9.97 -6.24 -8.67
CA GLY A 209 10.70 -5.00 -8.95
C GLY A 209 10.16 -3.75 -8.27
N THR A 210 9.28 -3.84 -7.27
CA THR A 210 8.83 -2.69 -6.49
C THR A 210 9.57 -2.56 -5.16
N GLN A 211 10.02 -1.34 -4.85
CA GLN A 211 10.69 -1.03 -3.58
C GLN A 211 9.68 -0.47 -2.56
N SER A 212 8.76 -1.32 -2.11
CA SER A 212 7.74 -0.96 -1.13
C SER A 212 8.32 -0.80 0.28
N GLY A 213 7.77 0.11 1.09
CA GLY A 213 8.13 0.29 2.50
C GLY A 213 7.40 -0.63 3.46
N GLY A 214 6.31 -1.25 3.03
CA GLY A 214 5.55 -2.23 3.81
C GLY A 214 4.21 -1.74 4.36
N MET A 215 3.83 -0.49 4.14
CA MET A 215 2.53 0.04 4.58
C MET A 215 1.36 -0.80 4.09
N ASP A 216 1.36 -1.12 2.80
CA ASP A 216 0.25 -1.79 2.13
C ASP A 216 -0.01 -3.19 2.71
N GLN A 217 1.05 -3.96 2.88
CA GLN A 217 0.99 -5.30 3.45
C GLN A 217 0.62 -5.26 4.94
N ALA A 218 1.21 -4.32 5.68
CA ALA A 218 0.94 -4.20 7.11
C ALA A 218 -0.53 -3.91 7.39
N ILE A 219 -1.13 -2.92 6.72
CA ILE A 219 -2.55 -2.60 6.92
C ILE A 219 -3.46 -3.70 6.37
N SER A 220 -3.14 -4.30 5.24
CA SER A 220 -3.93 -5.40 4.66
C SER A 220 -4.04 -6.59 5.64
N VAL A 221 -2.96 -6.90 6.34
CA VAL A 221 -2.93 -8.02 7.30
C VAL A 221 -3.45 -7.62 8.69
N MET A 222 -3.08 -6.44 9.19
CA MET A 222 -3.21 -6.08 10.61
C MET A 222 -4.43 -5.21 10.92
N ALA A 223 -5.18 -4.73 9.93
CA ALA A 223 -6.33 -3.85 10.15
C ALA A 223 -7.40 -4.46 11.06
N LYS A 224 -8.08 -3.60 11.79
CA LYS A 224 -9.20 -3.95 12.65
C LYS A 224 -10.43 -3.16 12.23
N SER A 225 -11.57 -3.83 12.13
CA SER A 225 -12.83 -3.20 11.76
C SER A 225 -13.19 -2.03 12.69
N GLY A 226 -13.57 -0.90 12.10
CA GLY A 226 -13.92 0.33 12.82
C GLY A 226 -12.74 1.24 13.15
N PHE A 227 -11.49 0.84 12.86
CA PHE A 227 -10.29 1.60 13.20
C PHE A 227 -9.38 1.81 11.99
N ALA A 228 -8.87 3.03 11.85
CA ALA A 228 -7.62 3.25 11.11
C ALA A 228 -6.44 2.74 11.94
N ALA A 229 -5.27 2.65 11.37
CA ALA A 229 -4.09 2.19 12.11
C ALA A 229 -2.89 3.12 11.89
N LEU A 230 -2.24 3.51 12.98
CA LEU A 230 -0.90 4.05 12.92
C LEU A 230 0.07 2.88 12.82
N ILE A 231 0.84 2.82 11.76
CA ILE A 231 1.80 1.74 11.53
C ILE A 231 3.22 2.27 11.67
N ASP A 232 3.95 1.67 12.59
CA ASP A 232 5.39 1.86 12.80
C ASP A 232 6.15 0.69 12.17
N PHE A 233 7.38 0.91 11.69
CA PHE A 233 8.14 -0.09 10.93
C PHE A 233 9.38 -0.65 11.65
N ASN A 234 9.80 -0.09 12.76
CA ASN A 234 11.00 -0.54 13.48
C ASN A 234 10.74 -0.79 14.96
N PRO A 235 10.23 -1.95 15.37
CA PRO A 235 9.64 -3.05 14.58
C PRO A 235 8.25 -2.72 14.03
N ILE A 236 7.73 -3.55 13.10
CA ILE A 236 6.36 -3.38 12.62
C ILE A 236 5.39 -3.49 13.77
N HIS A 237 4.58 -2.43 13.96
CA HIS A 237 3.57 -2.33 14.99
C HIS A 237 2.38 -1.51 14.49
N ALA A 238 1.15 -1.97 14.76
CA ALA A 238 -0.07 -1.26 14.43
C ALA A 238 -0.77 -0.80 15.71
N THR A 239 -1.06 0.49 15.80
CA THR A 239 -1.85 1.09 16.87
C THR A 239 -3.21 1.48 16.32
N ASP A 240 -4.29 0.99 16.90
CA ASP A 240 -5.64 1.33 16.50
C ASP A 240 -5.91 2.83 16.72
N VAL A 241 -6.49 3.48 15.71
CA VAL A 241 -6.84 4.89 15.73
C VAL A 241 -8.33 5.03 15.45
N GLN A 242 -9.09 5.43 16.46
CA GLN A 242 -10.53 5.67 16.31
C GLN A 242 -10.76 7.07 15.77
N LEU A 243 -11.43 7.15 14.61
CA LEU A 243 -11.73 8.41 13.96
C LEU A 243 -12.89 9.13 14.65
N PRO A 244 -12.97 10.49 14.60
CA PRO A 244 -14.09 11.24 15.15
C PRO A 244 -15.43 10.85 14.51
N ALA A 245 -16.51 10.92 15.28
CA ALA A 245 -17.84 10.68 14.76
C ALA A 245 -18.30 11.78 13.79
N GLY A 246 -19.22 11.44 12.90
CA GLY A 246 -19.86 12.38 11.95
C GLY A 246 -19.08 12.61 10.65
N GLY A 247 -17.93 11.98 10.47
CA GLY A 247 -17.19 11.99 9.23
C GLY A 247 -17.12 10.61 8.58
N THR A 248 -17.01 10.60 7.27
CA THR A 248 -16.73 9.39 6.49
C THR A 248 -15.79 9.71 5.36
N PHE A 249 -15.18 8.69 4.79
CA PHE A 249 -14.29 8.84 3.64
C PHE A 249 -15.01 8.44 2.35
N VAL A 250 -14.87 9.28 1.33
CA VAL A 250 -15.27 8.96 -0.03
C VAL A 250 -14.03 8.75 -0.85
N ILE A 251 -13.95 7.60 -1.51
CA ILE A 251 -12.87 7.20 -2.38
C ILE A 251 -13.33 7.38 -3.81
N ALA A 252 -12.56 8.09 -4.61
CA ALA A 252 -12.89 8.39 -6.00
C ALA A 252 -11.69 8.14 -6.90
N HIS A 253 -11.90 7.42 -7.99
CA HIS A 253 -10.87 7.12 -8.98
C HIS A 253 -10.72 8.28 -9.96
N SER A 254 -9.49 8.71 -10.21
CA SER A 254 -9.19 9.78 -11.19
C SER A 254 -9.32 9.33 -12.64
N LEU A 255 -9.46 8.03 -12.89
CA LEU A 255 -9.45 7.37 -14.20
C LEU A 255 -8.11 7.48 -14.95
N ALA A 256 -7.09 8.06 -14.33
CA ALA A 256 -5.70 7.89 -14.72
C ALA A 256 -5.13 6.67 -13.98
N GLU A 257 -4.65 5.68 -14.70
CA GLU A 257 -4.09 4.48 -14.08
C GLU A 257 -2.69 4.76 -13.52
N SER A 258 -2.50 4.40 -12.25
CA SER A 258 -1.18 4.38 -11.62
C SER A 258 -0.44 3.10 -12.04
N GLN A 259 0.39 3.20 -13.07
CA GLN A 259 1.17 2.06 -13.60
C GLN A 259 2.50 1.91 -12.87
N LYS A 260 2.44 1.68 -11.55
CA LYS A 260 3.60 1.65 -10.64
C LYS A 260 4.75 0.77 -11.15
N ALA A 261 4.46 -0.41 -11.65
CA ALA A 261 5.48 -1.35 -12.13
C ALA A 261 6.12 -0.90 -13.46
N VAL A 262 5.34 -0.29 -14.36
CA VAL A 262 5.81 0.12 -15.70
C VAL A 262 6.63 1.42 -15.62
N THR A 263 6.22 2.37 -14.79
CA THR A 263 6.85 3.69 -14.66
C THR A 263 7.77 3.78 -13.44
N ALA A 264 8.11 2.67 -12.81
CA ALA A 264 8.87 2.64 -11.55
C ALA A 264 10.18 3.43 -11.63
N ALA A 265 10.95 3.29 -12.70
CA ALA A 265 12.25 3.95 -12.85
C ALA A 265 12.17 5.47 -12.94
N THR A 266 11.09 6.03 -13.49
CA THR A 266 10.91 7.48 -13.66
C THR A 266 10.05 8.10 -12.56
N ASN A 267 9.25 7.30 -11.85
CA ASN A 267 8.31 7.75 -10.84
C ASN A 267 8.69 7.24 -9.45
N TYR A 268 8.14 6.10 -9.04
CA TYR A 268 8.26 5.61 -7.66
C TYR A 268 9.71 5.36 -7.24
N ASN A 269 10.45 4.54 -7.98
CA ASN A 269 11.83 4.21 -7.62
C ASN A 269 12.76 5.42 -7.73
N ASN A 270 12.46 6.37 -8.63
CA ASN A 270 13.19 7.64 -8.69
C ASN A 270 13.09 8.40 -7.37
N ARG A 271 11.91 8.45 -6.75
CA ARG A 271 11.73 9.10 -5.44
C ARG A 271 12.51 8.40 -4.33
N VAL A 272 12.54 7.06 -4.35
CA VAL A 272 13.35 6.28 -3.39
C VAL A 272 14.84 6.61 -3.53
N VAL A 273 15.34 6.69 -4.76
CA VAL A 273 16.74 7.07 -5.04
C VAL A 273 17.02 8.51 -4.60
N GLU A 274 16.17 9.45 -4.95
CA GLU A 274 16.31 10.86 -4.54
C GLU A 274 16.36 11.01 -3.02
N CYS A 275 15.49 10.31 -2.29
CA CYS A 275 15.49 10.33 -0.82
C CYS A 275 16.77 9.72 -0.24
N ARG A 276 17.26 8.62 -0.80
CA ARG A 276 18.52 8.02 -0.39
C ARG A 276 19.70 8.98 -0.57
N LEU A 277 19.78 9.64 -1.71
CA LEU A 277 20.82 10.62 -2.00
C LEU A 277 20.71 11.85 -1.07
N ALA A 278 19.48 12.34 -0.85
CA ALA A 278 19.24 13.44 0.08
C ALA A 278 19.70 13.11 1.50
N SER A 279 19.44 11.90 1.98
CA SER A 279 19.85 11.48 3.32
C SER A 279 21.37 11.42 3.48
N ILE A 280 22.08 10.90 2.48
CA ILE A 280 23.55 10.83 2.47
C ILE A 280 24.16 12.25 2.45
N VAL A 281 23.67 13.11 1.55
CA VAL A 281 24.17 14.48 1.42
C VAL A 281 23.92 15.27 2.70
N LEU A 282 22.72 15.17 3.30
CA LEU A 282 22.43 15.83 4.59
C LEU A 282 23.36 15.33 5.70
N GLY A 283 23.58 14.03 5.81
CA GLY A 283 24.51 13.47 6.79
C GLY A 283 25.92 14.07 6.68
N ILE A 284 26.46 14.18 5.46
CA ILE A 284 27.76 14.77 5.20
C ILE A 284 27.79 16.26 5.53
N LYS A 285 26.79 17.01 5.06
CA LYS A 285 26.69 18.47 5.34
C LYS A 285 26.53 18.77 6.82
N LEU A 286 25.99 17.84 7.61
CA LEU A 286 25.84 17.95 9.06
C LEU A 286 27.02 17.36 9.86
N GLY A 287 28.13 17.02 9.19
CA GLY A 287 29.39 16.66 9.82
C GLY A 287 29.82 15.21 9.75
N MET A 288 29.02 14.32 9.14
CA MET A 288 29.46 12.94 8.88
C MET A 288 30.55 12.92 7.82
N LYS A 289 31.50 11.99 7.96
CA LYS A 289 32.44 11.70 6.88
C LYS A 289 31.72 10.98 5.73
N PRO A 290 32.12 11.21 4.46
CA PRO A 290 31.49 10.55 3.31
C PRO A 290 31.40 9.01 3.45
N GLU A 291 32.48 8.35 3.85
CA GLU A 291 32.51 6.89 4.06
C GLU A 291 31.51 6.43 5.12
N GLU A 292 31.39 7.18 6.21
CA GLU A 292 30.45 6.88 7.28
C GLU A 292 29.00 7.06 6.81
N ALA A 293 28.70 8.15 6.11
CA ALA A 293 27.37 8.41 5.55
C ALA A 293 26.95 7.31 4.55
N LEU A 294 27.85 6.91 3.65
CA LEU A 294 27.59 5.85 2.68
C LEU A 294 27.31 4.49 3.33
N SER A 295 27.97 4.16 4.44
CA SER A 295 27.81 2.88 5.13
C SER A 295 26.62 2.85 6.08
N LYS A 296 26.34 3.91 6.81
CA LYS A 296 25.36 3.95 7.92
C LYS A 296 24.02 4.56 7.56
N VAL A 297 23.99 5.53 6.63
CA VAL A 297 22.77 6.26 6.28
C VAL A 297 22.03 5.54 5.15
N LYS A 298 20.81 5.11 5.43
CA LYS A 298 19.93 4.43 4.45
C LYS A 298 18.70 5.26 4.10
N THR A 299 18.18 6.00 5.06
CA THR A 299 16.92 6.76 4.96
C THR A 299 17.06 8.15 5.57
N LEU A 300 16.11 9.02 5.28
CA LEU A 300 16.03 10.34 5.90
C LEU A 300 15.81 10.26 7.42
N SER A 301 15.16 9.19 7.91
CA SER A 301 15.01 8.97 9.35
C SER A 301 16.35 8.72 10.06
N ASP A 302 17.35 8.17 9.37
CA ASP A 302 18.67 7.93 9.94
C ASP A 302 19.45 9.23 10.25
N VAL A 303 19.14 10.32 9.56
CA VAL A 303 19.78 11.63 9.75
C VAL A 303 18.87 12.66 10.40
N GLU A 304 17.65 12.32 10.76
CA GLU A 304 16.69 13.22 11.40
C GLU A 304 17.26 13.80 12.69
N GLY A 305 17.90 12.98 13.52
CA GLY A 305 18.52 13.43 14.77
C GLY A 305 19.54 14.54 14.57
N LEU A 306 20.36 14.48 13.52
CA LEU A 306 21.30 15.53 13.14
C LEU A 306 20.57 16.79 12.68
N CYS A 307 19.51 16.65 11.89
CA CYS A 307 18.69 17.75 11.42
C CYS A 307 17.96 18.45 12.58
N VAL A 308 17.41 17.71 13.53
CA VAL A 308 16.76 18.25 14.73
C VAL A 308 17.77 18.96 15.62
N SER A 309 18.96 18.40 15.86
CA SER A 309 20.02 19.05 16.64
C SER A 309 20.46 20.39 16.02
N TYR A 310 20.53 20.45 14.70
CA TYR A 310 20.78 21.71 14.00
C TYR A 310 19.65 22.73 14.23
N ALA A 311 18.40 22.30 14.14
CA ALA A 311 17.24 23.14 14.37
C ALA A 311 17.16 23.63 15.83
N ASP A 312 17.45 22.76 16.80
CA ASP A 312 17.46 23.09 18.24
C ASP A 312 18.44 24.24 18.55
N SER A 313 19.60 24.27 17.92
CA SER A 313 20.56 25.36 18.03
C SER A 313 20.02 26.73 17.55
N ARG A 314 18.87 26.71 16.86
CA ARG A 314 18.17 27.89 16.33
C ARG A 314 16.77 28.08 16.91
N GLY A 315 16.47 27.40 18.01
CA GLY A 315 15.20 27.55 18.73
C GLY A 315 14.00 26.83 18.05
N SER A 316 14.23 25.80 17.25
CA SER A 316 13.21 25.04 16.58
C SER A 316 13.50 23.53 16.67
N SER A 317 12.46 22.70 16.63
CA SER A 317 12.58 21.23 16.53
C SER A 317 12.29 20.70 15.13
N ASN A 318 12.14 21.58 14.12
CA ASN A 318 11.75 21.20 12.77
C ASN A 318 12.96 20.81 11.92
N PRO A 319 13.12 19.53 11.53
CA PRO A 319 14.25 19.08 10.71
C PRO A 319 14.33 19.75 9.33
N VAL A 320 13.23 20.32 8.83
CA VAL A 320 13.21 21.05 7.55
C VAL A 320 14.14 22.27 7.57
N LEU A 321 14.46 22.84 8.73
CA LEU A 321 15.44 23.93 8.81
C LEU A 321 16.81 23.50 8.32
N ALA A 322 17.25 22.30 8.65
CA ALA A 322 18.49 21.74 8.12
C ALA A 322 18.43 21.50 6.60
N VAL A 323 17.28 21.06 6.10
CA VAL A 323 17.08 20.90 4.66
C VAL A 323 17.22 22.22 3.94
N LYS A 324 16.61 23.29 4.45
CA LYS A 324 16.71 24.65 3.88
C LYS A 324 18.12 25.20 3.88
N GLU A 325 18.90 24.89 4.91
CA GLU A 325 20.27 25.40 5.03
C GLU A 325 21.25 24.64 4.13
N PHE A 326 21.14 23.32 4.07
CA PHE A 326 22.20 22.47 3.53
C PHE A 326 21.89 21.89 2.14
N LEU A 327 20.64 21.89 1.68
CA LEU A 327 20.29 21.47 0.34
C LEU A 327 19.86 22.65 -0.52
N LYS A 328 20.38 22.73 -1.74
CA LYS A 328 19.94 23.73 -2.72
C LYS A 328 18.57 23.38 -3.30
N GLU A 329 17.77 24.39 -3.60
CA GLU A 329 16.45 24.20 -4.23
C GLU A 329 16.55 23.75 -5.69
N GLU A 330 17.63 24.13 -6.39
CA GLU A 330 17.88 23.71 -7.76
C GLU A 330 18.17 22.21 -7.81
N PRO A 331 17.77 21.50 -8.88
CA PRO A 331 18.08 20.08 -9.05
C PRO A 331 19.60 19.84 -9.04
N TYR A 332 19.98 18.70 -8.43
CA TYR A 332 21.36 18.22 -8.46
C TYR A 332 21.60 17.37 -9.70
N THR A 333 22.77 17.52 -10.32
CA THR A 333 23.26 16.55 -11.30
C THR A 333 23.96 15.39 -10.56
N ALA A 334 24.21 14.30 -11.30
CA ALA A 334 24.99 13.18 -10.74
C ALA A 334 26.39 13.64 -10.30
N GLU A 335 27.01 14.49 -11.09
CA GLU A 335 28.33 15.08 -10.82
C GLU A 335 28.32 15.91 -9.53
N ASP A 336 27.33 16.77 -9.33
CA ASP A 336 27.16 17.56 -8.10
C ASP A 336 27.14 16.66 -6.85
N ILE A 337 26.41 15.55 -6.93
CA ILE A 337 26.27 14.62 -5.82
C ILE A 337 27.57 13.82 -5.60
N GLN A 338 28.19 13.30 -6.67
CA GLN A 338 29.44 12.54 -6.60
C GLN A 338 30.57 13.38 -6.01
N GLU A 339 30.62 14.66 -6.29
CA GLU A 339 31.59 15.58 -5.68
C GLU A 339 31.42 15.68 -4.14
N ILE A 340 30.16 15.70 -3.68
CA ILE A 340 29.84 15.78 -2.24
C ILE A 340 30.13 14.44 -1.53
N ILE A 341 29.66 13.34 -2.11
CA ILE A 341 29.73 12.01 -1.47
C ILE A 341 31.08 11.31 -1.70
N GLN A 342 31.89 11.79 -2.63
CA GLN A 342 33.19 11.25 -3.01
C GLN A 342 33.14 9.79 -3.48
N GLU A 343 32.05 9.42 -4.14
CA GLU A 343 31.81 8.09 -4.70
C GLU A 343 30.96 8.17 -5.98
N ASN A 344 31.10 7.17 -6.82
CA ASN A 344 30.28 7.02 -8.02
C ASN A 344 28.87 6.53 -7.65
N LEU A 345 27.81 7.11 -8.24
CA LEU A 345 26.42 6.75 -7.93
C LEU A 345 26.11 5.28 -8.25
N GLU A 346 26.67 4.73 -9.33
CA GLU A 346 26.48 3.31 -9.68
C GLU A 346 27.06 2.40 -8.60
N SER A 347 28.17 2.78 -7.96
CA SER A 347 28.74 2.04 -6.82
C SER A 347 27.81 2.08 -5.60
N VAL A 348 27.21 3.24 -5.31
CA VAL A 348 26.26 3.41 -4.18
C VAL A 348 25.06 2.48 -4.31
N PHE A 349 24.57 2.29 -5.52
CA PHE A 349 23.37 1.50 -5.82
C PHE A 349 23.68 0.13 -6.49
N SER A 350 24.92 -0.34 -6.45
CA SER A 350 25.35 -1.57 -7.14
C SER A 350 24.56 -2.83 -6.78
N SER A 351 23.99 -2.89 -5.57
CA SER A 351 23.18 -4.02 -5.11
C SER A 351 21.72 -3.97 -5.54
N SER A 352 21.28 -2.90 -6.22
CA SER A 352 19.88 -2.68 -6.58
C SER A 352 19.74 -2.39 -8.09
N SER A 353 19.31 -3.39 -8.86
CA SER A 353 19.06 -3.24 -10.30
C SER A 353 18.00 -2.16 -10.60
N SER A 354 16.96 -2.05 -9.79
CA SER A 354 15.92 -1.04 -9.93
C SER A 354 16.44 0.39 -9.71
N SER A 355 17.35 0.57 -8.77
CA SER A 355 18.01 1.86 -8.56
C SER A 355 18.99 2.22 -9.70
N LEU A 356 19.70 1.23 -10.24
CA LEU A 356 20.56 1.44 -11.41
C LEU A 356 19.74 1.86 -12.65
N ASP A 357 18.54 1.33 -12.82
CA ASP A 357 17.62 1.75 -13.89
C ASP A 357 17.18 3.22 -13.72
N VAL A 358 16.97 3.66 -12.48
CA VAL A 358 16.71 5.08 -12.16
C VAL A 358 17.88 5.95 -12.60
N LEU A 359 19.12 5.57 -12.28
CA LEU A 359 20.31 6.35 -12.65
C LEU A 359 20.50 6.48 -14.16
N LYS A 360 20.09 5.46 -14.93
CA LYS A 360 20.10 5.52 -16.40
C LYS A 360 19.07 6.49 -16.97
N ALA A 361 17.89 6.57 -16.31
CA ALA A 361 16.76 7.36 -16.79
C ALA A 361 16.82 8.83 -16.30
N ALA A 362 17.30 9.07 -15.10
CA ALA A 362 17.29 10.39 -14.46
C ALA A 362 18.56 11.19 -14.80
N LYS A 363 18.35 12.46 -15.16
CA LYS A 363 19.45 13.43 -15.38
C LYS A 363 19.65 14.37 -14.20
N HIS A 364 18.61 14.55 -13.40
CA HIS A 364 18.58 15.48 -12.26
C HIS A 364 17.86 14.85 -11.08
N PHE A 365 18.23 15.28 -9.87
CA PHE A 365 17.68 14.80 -8.60
C PHE A 365 17.27 15.98 -7.73
N LYS A 366 16.03 16.01 -7.27
CA LYS A 366 15.45 17.09 -6.48
C LYS A 366 15.51 16.77 -4.98
N LEU A 367 16.69 16.82 -4.40
CA LEU A 367 16.95 16.41 -3.02
C LEU A 367 16.23 17.27 -2.00
N PHE A 368 16.25 18.59 -2.18
CA PHE A 368 15.58 19.56 -1.30
C PHE A 368 14.08 19.29 -1.19
N GLN A 369 13.42 19.16 -2.33
CA GLN A 369 11.98 19.01 -2.38
C GLN A 369 11.54 17.67 -1.76
N ARG A 370 12.25 16.58 -2.04
CA ARG A 370 11.90 15.24 -1.49
C ARG A 370 12.12 15.20 0.02
N ALA A 371 13.25 15.67 0.52
CA ALA A 371 13.52 15.73 1.95
C ALA A 371 12.52 16.63 2.70
N SER A 372 12.17 17.78 2.12
CA SER A 372 11.17 18.69 2.69
C SER A 372 9.80 18.02 2.80
N HIS A 373 9.38 17.27 1.76
CA HIS A 373 8.14 16.51 1.81
C HIS A 373 8.19 15.46 2.93
N VAL A 374 9.20 14.61 2.95
CA VAL A 374 9.29 13.48 3.88
C VAL A 374 9.23 13.95 5.33
N TYR A 375 10.03 14.94 5.72
CA TYR A 375 10.03 15.44 7.09
C TYR A 375 8.71 16.15 7.46
N SER A 376 8.13 16.91 6.55
CA SER A 376 6.86 17.59 6.81
C SER A 376 5.68 16.60 6.85
N GLU A 377 5.66 15.59 5.98
CA GLU A 377 4.63 14.55 5.98
C GLU A 377 4.68 13.68 7.24
N ALA A 378 5.86 13.29 7.69
CA ALA A 378 6.05 12.57 8.94
C ALA A 378 5.46 13.34 10.13
N LYS A 379 5.66 14.65 10.17
CA LYS A 379 5.08 15.53 11.19
C LYS A 379 3.54 15.57 11.09
N ARG A 380 2.98 15.61 9.89
CA ARG A 380 1.52 15.60 9.67
C ARG A 380 0.88 14.31 10.16
N VAL A 381 1.52 13.17 10.03
CA VAL A 381 1.00 11.89 10.55
C VAL A 381 0.81 11.96 12.07
N TYR A 382 1.81 12.44 12.80
CA TYR A 382 1.70 12.59 14.25
C TYR A 382 0.67 13.66 14.63
N ALA A 383 0.60 14.77 13.92
CA ALA A 383 -0.42 15.80 14.13
C ALA A 383 -1.84 15.26 13.92
N PHE A 384 -2.04 14.39 12.94
CA PHE A 384 -3.31 13.70 12.71
C PHE A 384 -3.70 12.82 13.91
N LYS A 385 -2.77 11.97 14.37
CA LYS A 385 -2.98 11.14 15.57
C LYS A 385 -3.27 11.97 16.82
N GLU A 386 -2.49 13.02 17.06
CA GLU A 386 -2.68 13.90 18.22
C GLU A 386 -4.04 14.60 18.18
N THR A 387 -4.49 15.03 17.01
CA THR A 387 -5.81 15.64 16.82
C THR A 387 -6.92 14.66 17.23
N VAL A 388 -6.84 13.41 16.81
CA VAL A 388 -7.83 12.37 17.17
C VAL A 388 -7.85 12.10 18.68
N LEU A 389 -6.70 12.20 19.35
CA LEU A 389 -6.57 11.99 20.80
C LEU A 389 -6.85 13.26 21.62
N SER A 390 -7.09 14.38 20.99
CA SER A 390 -7.33 15.67 21.66
C SER A 390 -8.70 15.73 22.35
N LYS A 391 -8.92 16.77 23.14
CA LYS A 391 -10.21 17.06 23.80
C LYS A 391 -11.12 17.98 22.97
N LEU A 392 -10.82 18.16 21.70
CA LEU A 392 -11.65 18.94 20.78
C LEU A 392 -12.98 18.22 20.54
N SER A 393 -13.99 18.97 20.08
CA SER A 393 -15.22 18.37 19.58
C SER A 393 -14.97 17.57 18.30
N ASP A 394 -15.84 16.61 17.99
CA ASP A 394 -15.73 15.83 16.75
C ASP A 394 -15.68 16.74 15.52
N GLU A 395 -16.48 17.81 15.49
CA GLU A 395 -16.48 18.76 14.37
C GLU A 395 -15.14 19.50 14.22
N GLU A 396 -14.56 19.96 15.32
CA GLU A 396 -13.24 20.61 15.31
C GLU A 396 -12.12 19.64 14.92
N MET A 397 -12.19 18.39 15.40
CA MET A 397 -11.26 17.35 14.98
C MET A 397 -11.36 17.08 13.47
N LEU A 398 -12.56 16.88 12.95
CA LEU A 398 -12.77 16.63 11.53
C LEU A 398 -12.23 17.77 10.65
N GLN A 399 -12.43 19.02 11.05
CA GLN A 399 -11.88 20.16 10.32
C GLN A 399 -10.36 20.13 10.32
N LYS A 400 -9.72 19.90 11.45
CA LYS A 400 -8.25 19.81 11.55
C LYS A 400 -7.69 18.64 10.74
N LEU A 401 -8.34 17.47 10.78
CA LEU A 401 -7.93 16.33 9.97
C LEU A 401 -8.03 16.65 8.47
N GLY A 402 -9.09 17.33 8.06
CA GLY A 402 -9.27 17.81 6.69
C GLY A 402 -8.15 18.76 6.26
N ASP A 403 -7.80 19.71 7.11
CA ASP A 403 -6.71 20.67 6.83
C ASP A 403 -5.36 19.95 6.66
N LEU A 404 -5.06 18.97 7.53
CA LEU A 404 -3.85 18.14 7.41
C LEU A 404 -3.83 17.34 6.11
N MET A 405 -4.97 16.77 5.68
CA MET A 405 -5.08 16.06 4.41
C MET A 405 -4.85 17.00 3.23
N ASN A 406 -5.35 18.22 3.27
CA ASN A 406 -5.15 19.23 2.24
C ASN A 406 -3.67 19.64 2.13
N ASP A 407 -3.01 19.85 3.26
CA ASP A 407 -1.57 20.16 3.31
C ASP A 407 -0.74 18.99 2.79
N SER A 408 -1.11 17.76 3.11
CA SER A 408 -0.49 16.54 2.58
C SER A 408 -0.61 16.48 1.05
N HIS A 409 -1.78 16.74 0.49
CA HIS A 409 -1.96 16.76 -0.96
C HIS A 409 -1.09 17.81 -1.63
N HIS A 410 -1.05 19.01 -1.10
CA HIS A 410 -0.19 20.09 -1.61
C HIS A 410 1.28 19.68 -1.62
N SER A 411 1.75 19.08 -0.53
CA SER A 411 3.12 18.58 -0.42
C SER A 411 3.42 17.45 -1.42
N CYS A 412 2.50 16.50 -1.59
CA CYS A 412 2.61 15.44 -2.60
C CYS A 412 2.66 16.00 -4.02
N SER A 413 1.84 16.99 -4.32
CA SER A 413 1.75 17.61 -5.64
C SER A 413 2.97 18.47 -5.97
N VAL A 414 3.37 19.36 -5.07
CA VAL A 414 4.38 20.40 -5.31
C VAL A 414 5.79 19.92 -4.96
N LEU A 415 5.99 19.32 -3.79
CA LEU A 415 7.32 18.92 -3.33
C LEU A 415 7.71 17.52 -3.81
N TYR A 416 6.77 16.59 -3.81
CA TYR A 416 7.05 15.22 -4.22
C TYR A 416 6.75 14.95 -5.69
N GLU A 417 5.95 15.80 -6.33
CA GLU A 417 5.57 15.72 -7.73
C GLU A 417 5.03 14.33 -8.09
N CYS A 418 4.17 13.78 -7.23
CA CYS A 418 3.53 12.48 -7.43
C CYS A 418 2.03 12.58 -7.77
N SER A 419 1.53 13.76 -8.10
CA SER A 419 0.17 13.94 -8.59
C SER A 419 0.11 13.88 -10.13
N CYS A 420 -1.07 14.11 -10.69
CA CYS A 420 -1.31 14.22 -12.12
C CYS A 420 -2.50 15.16 -12.38
N PRO A 421 -2.72 15.65 -13.62
CA PRO A 421 -3.81 16.58 -13.90
C PRO A 421 -5.19 16.07 -13.49
N GLU A 422 -5.48 14.79 -13.70
CA GLU A 422 -6.76 14.16 -13.35
C GLU A 422 -6.98 14.12 -11.83
N LEU A 423 -5.93 13.83 -11.05
CA LEU A 423 -5.99 13.89 -9.59
C LEU A 423 -6.16 15.31 -9.08
N GLU A 424 -5.48 16.28 -9.66
CA GLU A 424 -5.64 17.70 -9.28
C GLU A 424 -7.07 18.19 -9.54
N GLU A 425 -7.65 17.86 -10.69
CA GLU A 425 -9.04 18.15 -11.01
C GLU A 425 -10.00 17.50 -10.01
N LEU A 426 -9.82 16.21 -9.76
CA LEU A 426 -10.69 15.44 -8.85
C LEU A 426 -10.65 15.99 -7.41
N VAL A 427 -9.45 16.24 -6.89
CA VAL A 427 -9.27 16.82 -5.55
C VAL A 427 -9.90 18.20 -5.45
N LYS A 428 -9.76 19.03 -6.48
CA LYS A 428 -10.42 20.33 -6.53
C LYS A 428 -11.95 20.19 -6.51
N VAL A 429 -12.52 19.31 -7.32
CA VAL A 429 -13.97 19.04 -7.33
C VAL A 429 -14.43 18.55 -5.95
N CYS A 430 -13.69 17.68 -5.27
CA CYS A 430 -14.00 17.26 -3.92
C CYS A 430 -14.09 18.44 -2.94
N ARG A 431 -13.10 19.32 -2.96
CA ARG A 431 -13.07 20.50 -2.06
C ARG A 431 -14.19 21.50 -2.37
N ASP A 432 -14.45 21.76 -3.63
CA ASP A 432 -15.50 22.68 -4.08
C ASP A 432 -16.92 22.19 -3.71
N ASN A 433 -17.08 20.89 -3.42
CA ASN A 433 -18.36 20.26 -3.06
C ASN A 433 -18.48 19.87 -1.58
N GLY A 434 -17.66 20.44 -0.72
CA GLY A 434 -17.81 20.32 0.72
C GLY A 434 -16.95 19.28 1.42
N ALA A 435 -15.95 18.68 0.75
CA ALA A 435 -14.96 17.90 1.44
C ALA A 435 -14.16 18.78 2.40
N LEU A 436 -14.01 18.34 3.64
CA LEU A 436 -13.19 19.01 4.65
C LEU A 436 -11.70 18.91 4.29
N GLY A 437 -11.33 17.79 3.69
CA GLY A 437 -10.02 17.54 3.12
C GLY A 437 -10.11 16.54 1.99
N ALA A 438 -9.19 16.64 1.04
CA ALA A 438 -9.08 15.69 -0.06
C ALA A 438 -7.62 15.59 -0.51
N ARG A 439 -7.18 14.39 -0.80
CA ARG A 439 -5.80 14.11 -1.21
C ARG A 439 -5.72 12.87 -2.11
N LEU A 440 -4.68 12.83 -2.94
CA LEU A 440 -4.27 11.59 -3.58
C LEU A 440 -3.92 10.52 -2.54
N THR A 441 -4.13 9.27 -2.84
CA THR A 441 -3.77 8.13 -1.98
C THR A 441 -3.00 7.08 -2.76
N GLY A 442 -2.00 6.47 -2.11
CA GLY A 442 -1.11 5.51 -2.73
C GLY A 442 0.06 6.16 -3.47
N ALA A 443 0.62 5.46 -4.44
CA ALA A 443 1.81 5.93 -5.14
C ALA A 443 1.64 7.27 -5.87
N GLY A 444 0.42 7.61 -6.24
CA GLY A 444 0.16 8.79 -7.08
C GLY A 444 0.34 8.52 -8.58
N TRP A 445 0.57 9.58 -9.34
CA TRP A 445 0.63 9.59 -10.81
C TRP A 445 -0.62 9.02 -11.48
N GLY A 446 -1.70 8.94 -10.77
CA GLY A 446 -2.98 8.36 -11.11
C GLY A 446 -3.61 7.68 -9.91
N GLY A 447 -4.60 6.83 -10.15
CA GLY A 447 -5.33 6.12 -9.11
C GLY A 447 -6.38 6.98 -8.42
N CYS A 448 -6.59 6.74 -7.14
CA CYS A 448 -7.67 7.34 -6.36
C CYS A 448 -7.25 8.57 -5.55
N ALA A 449 -8.24 9.40 -5.29
CA ALA A 449 -8.24 10.36 -4.19
C ALA A 449 -9.12 9.85 -3.04
N VAL A 450 -8.82 10.29 -1.83
CA VAL A 450 -9.63 10.09 -0.63
C VAL A 450 -10.07 11.45 -0.08
N ALA A 451 -11.37 11.60 0.16
CA ALA A 451 -11.97 12.81 0.69
C ALA A 451 -12.63 12.56 2.05
N LEU A 452 -12.37 13.42 3.02
CA LEU A 452 -13.04 13.43 4.30
C LEU A 452 -14.29 14.32 4.18
N VAL A 453 -15.44 13.73 4.39
CA VAL A 453 -16.75 14.36 4.15
C VAL A 453 -17.63 14.18 5.39
N LYS A 454 -18.44 15.19 5.75
CA LYS A 454 -19.46 15.01 6.78
C LYS A 454 -20.51 14.00 6.30
N GLU A 455 -20.88 13.07 7.17
CA GLU A 455 -21.80 11.95 6.83
C GLU A 455 -23.11 12.41 6.20
N ASN A 456 -23.67 13.52 6.70
CA ASN A 456 -24.96 14.04 6.26
C ASN A 456 -24.97 14.56 4.81
N ILE A 457 -23.82 14.86 4.22
CA ILE A 457 -23.73 15.35 2.83
C ILE A 457 -23.20 14.30 1.85
N VAL A 458 -22.83 13.11 2.31
CA VAL A 458 -22.20 12.07 1.46
C VAL A 458 -23.03 11.74 0.21
N PRO A 459 -24.34 11.49 0.28
CA PRO A 459 -25.13 11.18 -0.92
C PRO A 459 -25.07 12.30 -1.97
N GLN A 460 -25.24 13.56 -1.54
CA GLN A 460 -25.18 14.71 -2.44
C GLN A 460 -23.74 14.94 -2.95
N PHE A 461 -22.74 14.74 -2.11
CA PHE A 461 -21.33 14.83 -2.48
C PHE A 461 -20.99 13.85 -3.61
N ILE A 462 -21.40 12.59 -3.48
CA ILE A 462 -21.19 11.57 -4.52
C ILE A 462 -21.92 11.95 -5.82
N LEU A 463 -23.16 12.44 -5.75
CA LEU A 463 -23.87 12.92 -6.93
C LEU A 463 -23.15 14.08 -7.61
N ASN A 464 -22.62 15.03 -6.84
CA ASN A 464 -21.88 16.15 -7.39
C ASN A 464 -20.56 15.68 -8.09
N LEU A 465 -19.86 14.70 -7.55
CA LEU A 465 -18.71 14.10 -8.22
C LEU A 465 -19.12 13.41 -9.52
N LYS A 466 -20.22 12.69 -9.55
CA LYS A 466 -20.75 12.05 -10.75
C LYS A 466 -21.04 13.07 -11.84
N GLU A 467 -21.65 14.19 -11.49
CA GLU A 467 -22.00 15.26 -12.43
C GLU A 467 -20.79 16.08 -12.89
N GLN A 468 -19.91 16.49 -11.96
CA GLN A 468 -18.86 17.46 -12.24
C GLN A 468 -17.53 16.83 -12.69
N PHE A 469 -17.30 15.56 -12.37
CA PHE A 469 -16.08 14.87 -12.78
C PHE A 469 -16.33 13.70 -13.72
N TYR A 470 -17.28 12.81 -13.41
CA TYR A 470 -17.47 11.57 -14.15
C TYR A 470 -18.35 11.70 -15.39
N GLN A 471 -19.30 12.62 -15.43
CA GLN A 471 -20.26 12.72 -16.54
C GLN A 471 -19.55 12.97 -17.89
N SER A 472 -18.58 13.86 -17.95
CA SER A 472 -17.81 14.12 -19.17
C SER A 472 -17.03 12.88 -19.66
N ARG A 473 -16.61 12.03 -18.76
CA ARG A 473 -15.88 10.80 -19.04
C ARG A 473 -16.80 9.67 -19.49
N ILE A 474 -18.00 9.64 -18.95
CA ILE A 474 -19.07 8.75 -19.46
C ILE A 474 -19.46 9.15 -20.88
N ASP A 475 -19.67 10.44 -21.13
CA ASP A 475 -20.06 10.97 -22.44
C ASP A 475 -18.97 10.70 -23.52
N LYS A 476 -17.70 10.66 -23.10
CA LYS A 476 -16.56 10.28 -23.95
C LYS A 476 -16.33 8.77 -24.09
N GLY A 477 -17.14 7.95 -23.39
CA GLY A 477 -17.00 6.49 -23.41
C GLY A 477 -15.79 5.94 -22.64
N VAL A 478 -15.17 6.73 -21.75
CA VAL A 478 -14.03 6.29 -20.94
C VAL A 478 -14.48 5.24 -19.91
N ILE A 479 -15.67 5.43 -19.33
CA ILE A 479 -16.29 4.48 -18.40
C ILE A 479 -17.78 4.33 -18.73
N ASN A 480 -18.35 3.20 -18.29
CA ASN A 480 -19.78 2.96 -18.40
C ASN A 480 -20.48 3.51 -17.15
N LYS A 481 -21.63 4.17 -17.34
CA LYS A 481 -22.45 4.72 -16.25
C LYS A 481 -22.78 3.66 -15.18
N ASN A 482 -23.01 2.41 -15.58
CA ASN A 482 -23.35 1.31 -14.65
C ASN A 482 -22.17 0.88 -13.77
N GLU A 483 -20.94 1.30 -14.09
CA GLU A 483 -19.71 0.95 -13.36
C GLU A 483 -19.29 2.02 -12.34
N LEU A 484 -20.02 3.13 -12.25
CA LEU A 484 -19.67 4.25 -11.36
C LEU A 484 -19.43 3.85 -9.91
N GLY A 485 -20.18 2.87 -9.41
CA GLY A 485 -20.00 2.35 -8.05
C GLY A 485 -18.63 1.71 -7.79
N LEU A 486 -17.91 1.30 -8.84
CA LEU A 486 -16.53 0.80 -8.74
C LEU A 486 -15.52 1.95 -8.61
N TYR A 487 -15.86 3.13 -9.09
CA TYR A 487 -14.95 4.28 -9.17
C TYR A 487 -15.19 5.35 -8.10
N VAL A 488 -16.38 5.41 -7.51
CA VAL A 488 -16.70 6.35 -6.43
C VAL A 488 -17.59 5.69 -5.41
N PHE A 489 -17.12 5.64 -4.17
CA PHE A 489 -17.83 4.99 -3.06
C PHE A 489 -17.41 5.54 -1.71
N ALA A 490 -18.31 5.47 -0.73
CA ALA A 490 -18.00 5.73 0.67
C ALA A 490 -17.36 4.48 1.31
N SER A 491 -16.42 4.66 2.21
CA SER A 491 -15.79 3.58 2.95
C SER A 491 -15.53 3.96 4.40
N ASN A 492 -15.81 3.01 5.28
CA ASN A 492 -15.40 3.04 6.68
C ASN A 492 -14.22 2.06 6.89
N PRO A 493 -13.45 2.21 7.96
CA PRO A 493 -12.37 1.28 8.27
C PRO A 493 -12.85 -0.17 8.35
N SER A 494 -12.31 -1.03 7.51
CA SER A 494 -12.70 -2.44 7.38
C SER A 494 -11.71 -3.37 8.09
N SER A 495 -12.09 -4.65 8.23
CA SER A 495 -11.25 -5.69 8.84
C SER A 495 -10.04 -6.03 7.97
N GLY A 496 -8.97 -6.53 8.61
CA GLY A 496 -7.78 -7.04 7.96
C GLY A 496 -7.94 -8.46 7.42
N ALA A 497 -6.83 -9.15 7.27
CA ALA A 497 -6.78 -10.50 6.74
C ALA A 497 -7.55 -11.51 7.60
N ALA A 498 -8.13 -12.50 6.95
CA ALA A 498 -8.86 -13.58 7.60
C ALA A 498 -8.81 -14.89 6.79
N ILE A 499 -8.95 -16.00 7.50
CA ILE A 499 -9.13 -17.34 6.95
C ILE A 499 -10.56 -17.77 7.23
N LEU A 500 -11.24 -18.30 6.21
CA LEU A 500 -12.58 -18.86 6.33
C LEU A 500 -12.54 -20.36 6.02
N LYS A 501 -12.85 -21.18 7.01
CA LYS A 501 -13.08 -22.62 6.86
C LYS A 501 -14.58 -22.86 6.69
N VAL A 502 -14.96 -23.58 5.64
CA VAL A 502 -16.34 -23.84 5.25
C VAL A 502 -16.63 -25.33 5.29
#